data_1cede8594eb1fca208dd0041fc736151
#
_entry.id   1cede8594eb1fca208dd0041fc736151
#
_cell.length_a   1.000
_cell.length_b   1.000
_cell.length_c   1.000
_cell.angle_alpha   90.00
_cell.angle_beta   90.00
_cell.angle_gamma   90.00
#
_symmetry.space_group_name_H-M   'P 1'
#
loop_
_entity.id
_entity.type
_entity.pdbx_description
1 polymer ?
#
loop_
_entity_poly.entity_id
_entity_poly.type
_entity_poly.pdbx_seq_one_letter_code
_entity_poly.pdbx_strand_id
1 'polypeptide(L)'
;TLFRSSPSATLSYNDEAAKTVKIPISDLVGEDDTLQTVTFDITGGGSLGKFTGAFGASVTEGASCETDKGWYQTENVCVFTDASNLSLTWIIPDDVKENIDNNGDLMLGFWWSDQGSITLDKVSVRYSNSTGATTTTEPKSNEEESGGGEVAAVSGSTPTKEEVNAMSSAQIVENIRVGWNLGNTMDSYNTSSSDTETGWGNPKTTQAMIDAVQQAGFNAVRIPVTWGEHMSADGTIDGDWMARVKEIVDYAYQNGLYVILNVHHDDALWLTPTKDKLDSDKATLTNIWKQICAEFQDYDHRLIFEGMNEPRVIGSAEEWTGGTQESYDVINALYQAFVDTVRSSGG
;
A
#
# COMPACT_ATOMS: atom_id res chain seq x y z
N THR A 1 -15.06 -5.76 25.39
CA THR A 1 -14.19 -6.86 25.84
C THR A 1 -12.89 -6.28 26.37
N LEU A 2 -12.57 -6.60 27.62
CA LEU A 2 -11.43 -6.09 28.36
C LEU A 2 -10.15 -6.72 27.79
N PHE A 3 -9.28 -5.93 27.17
CA PHE A 3 -7.89 -6.31 26.96
C PHE A 3 -7.19 -6.40 28.31
N ARG A 4 -6.79 -7.60 28.70
CA ARG A 4 -5.74 -7.79 29.67
C ARG A 4 -4.41 -7.61 28.92
N SER A 5 -3.46 -6.91 29.53
CA SER A 5 -2.13 -6.62 29.02
C SER A 5 -1.58 -7.68 28.08
N SER A 6 -1.20 -7.26 26.85
CA SER A 6 -0.42 -8.11 25.94
C SER A 6 0.76 -8.70 26.73
N PRO A 7 0.97 -10.03 26.72
CA PRO A 7 2.14 -10.57 27.36
C PRO A 7 3.38 -10.04 26.66
N SER A 8 4.20 -9.26 27.33
CA SER A 8 5.53 -8.98 26.85
C SER A 8 6.31 -10.29 26.92
N ALA A 9 6.65 -10.85 25.76
CA ALA A 9 7.41 -12.07 25.65
C ALA A 9 8.75 -11.78 25.00
N THR A 10 9.86 -12.25 25.59
CA THR A 10 11.16 -12.18 24.95
C THR A 10 11.50 -13.52 24.31
N LEU A 11 11.79 -13.49 23.01
CA LEU A 11 12.20 -14.66 22.24
C LEU A 11 13.71 -14.59 22.01
N SER A 12 14.44 -15.64 22.32
CA SER A 12 15.90 -15.69 22.22
C SER A 12 16.35 -16.73 21.20
N TYR A 13 17.27 -16.36 20.33
CA TYR A 13 17.79 -17.22 19.26
C TYR A 13 18.42 -18.53 19.78
N ASN A 14 19.12 -18.48 20.91
CA ASN A 14 19.86 -19.61 21.49
C ASN A 14 19.03 -20.48 22.44
N ASP A 15 17.76 -20.15 22.66
CA ASP A 15 16.87 -20.89 23.55
C ASP A 15 15.71 -21.47 22.74
N GLU A 16 15.66 -22.79 22.59
CA GLU A 16 14.62 -23.47 21.82
C GLU A 16 13.23 -23.27 22.42
N ALA A 17 13.12 -23.16 23.73
CA ALA A 17 11.84 -22.94 24.41
C ALA A 17 11.31 -21.51 24.23
N ALA A 18 12.20 -20.55 23.91
CA ALA A 18 11.87 -19.14 23.75
C ALA A 18 11.79 -18.70 22.26
N LYS A 19 11.76 -19.63 21.32
CA LYS A 19 11.69 -19.31 19.87
C LYS A 19 10.27 -19.04 19.37
N THR A 20 9.27 -19.33 20.16
CA THR A 20 7.86 -19.13 19.79
C THR A 20 7.11 -18.46 20.92
N VAL A 21 6.21 -17.56 20.55
CA VAL A 21 5.19 -17.05 21.46
C VAL A 21 3.83 -17.51 20.94
N LYS A 22 2.99 -18.01 21.85
CA LYS A 22 1.61 -18.37 21.59
C LYS A 22 0.69 -17.41 22.35
N ILE A 23 -0.38 -17.00 21.70
CA ILE A 23 -1.36 -16.04 22.20
C ILE A 23 -2.74 -16.66 22.01
N PRO A 24 -3.53 -16.86 23.08
CA PRO A 24 -4.88 -17.37 22.95
C PRO A 24 -5.70 -16.45 22.04
N ILE A 25 -6.34 -17.02 21.02
CA ILE A 25 -7.18 -16.26 20.08
C ILE A 25 -8.36 -15.65 20.82
N SER A 26 -8.89 -16.35 21.83
CA SER A 26 -9.99 -15.88 22.69
C SER A 26 -9.67 -14.61 23.50
N ASP A 27 -8.38 -14.25 23.65
CA ASP A 27 -7.97 -12.99 24.27
C ASP A 27 -8.07 -11.81 23.30
N LEU A 28 -8.18 -12.09 22.00
CA LEU A 28 -8.15 -11.11 20.91
C LEU A 28 -9.52 -10.89 20.25
N VAL A 29 -10.31 -11.95 20.09
CA VAL A 29 -11.60 -11.92 19.37
C VAL A 29 -12.64 -12.77 20.10
N GLY A 30 -13.91 -12.60 19.75
CA GLY A 30 -15.01 -13.42 20.23
C GLY A 30 -15.10 -14.77 19.51
N GLU A 31 -15.91 -15.69 20.05
CA GLU A 31 -16.08 -17.06 19.52
C GLU A 31 -16.60 -17.07 18.06
N ASP A 32 -17.49 -16.13 17.73
CA ASP A 32 -18.13 -16.03 16.41
C ASP A 32 -17.41 -15.04 15.46
N ASP A 33 -16.28 -14.50 15.86
CA ASP A 33 -15.52 -13.53 15.05
C ASP A 33 -14.57 -14.25 14.10
N THR A 34 -14.36 -13.68 12.91
CA THR A 34 -13.42 -14.20 11.91
C THR A 34 -12.20 -13.29 11.81
N LEU A 35 -11.04 -13.79 12.22
CA LEU A 35 -9.78 -13.08 12.10
C LEU A 35 -9.43 -12.81 10.63
N GLN A 36 -9.00 -11.58 10.33
CA GLN A 36 -8.57 -11.14 9.01
C GLN A 36 -7.07 -10.92 8.94
N THR A 37 -6.54 -10.18 9.92
CA THR A 37 -5.10 -9.89 10.02
C THR A 37 -4.66 -9.89 11.48
N VAL A 38 -3.39 -10.23 11.69
CA VAL A 38 -2.71 -10.12 12.99
C VAL A 38 -1.43 -9.32 12.78
N THR A 39 -1.21 -8.30 13.59
CA THR A 39 0.02 -7.51 13.61
C THR A 39 0.76 -7.73 14.92
N PHE A 40 2.02 -8.11 14.83
CA PHE A 40 2.94 -8.30 15.94
C PHE A 40 3.94 -7.13 15.93
N ASP A 41 3.88 -6.28 16.93
CA ASP A 41 4.86 -5.23 17.15
C ASP A 41 5.99 -5.79 18.00
N ILE A 42 7.22 -5.71 17.50
CA ILE A 42 8.40 -6.29 18.10
C ILE A 42 9.54 -5.28 18.24
N THR A 43 10.33 -5.42 19.28
CA THR A 43 11.56 -4.65 19.52
C THR A 43 12.76 -5.59 19.59
N GLY A 44 13.84 -5.27 18.86
CA GLY A 44 15.13 -5.95 18.99
C GLY A 44 16.06 -5.26 19.97
N GLY A 45 17.07 -5.96 20.45
CA GLY A 45 18.11 -5.42 21.34
C GLY A 45 19.14 -4.52 20.66
N GLY A 46 18.73 -3.74 19.67
CA GLY A 46 19.52 -2.92 18.75
C GLY A 46 18.85 -2.96 17.39
N SER A 47 19.59 -2.84 16.30
CA SER A 47 19.05 -3.14 14.97
C SER A 47 18.70 -4.62 14.85
N LEU A 48 17.50 -4.95 14.33
CA LEU A 48 17.11 -6.35 14.09
C LEU A 48 17.94 -7.01 13.00
N GLY A 49 18.46 -6.24 12.04
CA GLY A 49 19.21 -6.70 10.87
C GLY A 49 18.41 -7.70 10.03
N LYS A 50 18.19 -8.88 10.58
CA LYS A 50 17.44 -9.94 9.93
C LYS A 50 16.49 -10.62 10.91
N PHE A 51 15.22 -10.78 10.52
CA PHE A 51 14.24 -11.64 11.15
C PHE A 51 13.91 -12.81 10.22
N THR A 52 13.94 -14.03 10.73
CA THR A 52 13.42 -15.22 10.03
C THR A 52 12.59 -16.03 11.02
N GLY A 53 11.34 -16.24 10.69
CA GLY A 53 10.38 -16.94 11.53
C GLY A 53 9.13 -17.32 10.76
N ALA A 54 8.04 -17.59 11.45
CA ALA A 54 6.75 -17.94 10.85
C ALA A 54 5.58 -17.45 11.70
N PHE A 55 4.43 -17.28 11.06
CA PHE A 55 3.14 -17.13 11.71
C PHE A 55 2.43 -18.47 11.77
N GLY A 56 1.59 -18.67 12.76
CA GLY A 56 0.75 -19.86 12.85
C GLY A 56 -0.54 -19.60 13.63
N ALA A 57 -1.49 -20.50 13.46
CA ALA A 57 -2.76 -20.52 14.19
C ALA A 57 -3.28 -21.93 14.37
N SER A 58 -4.02 -22.14 15.46
CA SER A 58 -4.88 -23.33 15.60
C SER A 58 -5.98 -23.29 14.56
N VAL A 59 -6.19 -24.42 13.89
CA VAL A 59 -7.26 -24.61 12.90
C VAL A 59 -8.07 -25.85 13.23
N THR A 60 -9.27 -25.95 12.69
CA THR A 60 -10.10 -27.14 12.80
C THR A 60 -9.36 -28.36 12.28
N GLU A 61 -9.27 -29.42 13.08
CA GLU A 61 -8.61 -30.68 12.69
C GLU A 61 -9.25 -31.27 11.43
N GLY A 62 -8.43 -31.57 10.43
CA GLY A 62 -8.86 -32.05 9.12
C GLY A 62 -9.18 -30.95 8.10
N ALA A 63 -8.95 -29.67 8.42
CA ALA A 63 -9.05 -28.58 7.46
C ALA A 63 -8.03 -28.71 6.31
N SER A 64 -8.42 -28.27 5.11
CA SER A 64 -7.54 -28.37 3.92
C SER A 64 -6.24 -27.56 4.03
N CYS A 65 -6.26 -26.49 4.85
CA CYS A 65 -5.10 -25.64 5.12
C CYS A 65 -4.16 -26.17 6.20
N GLU A 66 -4.52 -27.28 6.87
CA GLU A 66 -3.75 -27.84 7.98
C GLU A 66 -2.33 -28.24 7.55
N THR A 67 -1.31 -27.75 8.25
CA THR A 67 0.10 -28.11 8.01
C THR A 67 0.60 -29.21 8.97
N ASP A 68 -0.03 -29.30 10.14
CA ASP A 68 0.12 -30.37 11.14
C ASP A 68 -1.19 -30.44 11.92
N LYS A 69 -1.45 -31.54 12.58
CA LYS A 69 -2.73 -31.88 13.24
C LYS A 69 -3.30 -30.72 14.09
N GLY A 70 -4.42 -30.11 13.65
CA GLY A 70 -5.07 -28.98 14.29
C GLY A 70 -4.26 -27.67 14.21
N TRP A 71 -3.27 -27.58 13.28
CA TRP A 71 -2.38 -26.46 13.22
C TRP A 71 -2.09 -26.02 11.79
N TYR A 72 -2.04 -24.71 11.57
CA TYR A 72 -1.53 -24.07 10.36
C TYR A 72 -0.29 -23.25 10.67
N GLN A 73 0.72 -23.32 9.82
CA GLN A 73 1.91 -22.49 9.86
C GLN A 73 2.28 -22.02 8.48
N THR A 74 2.64 -20.73 8.34
CA THR A 74 3.16 -20.18 7.09
C THR A 74 4.53 -20.77 6.75
N GLU A 75 4.95 -20.65 5.51
CA GLU A 75 6.36 -20.73 5.18
C GLU A 75 7.17 -19.68 5.95
N ASN A 76 8.50 -19.82 5.97
CA ASN A 76 9.35 -18.89 6.68
C ASN A 76 9.24 -17.48 6.09
N VAL A 77 8.89 -16.52 6.92
CA VAL A 77 8.96 -15.10 6.62
C VAL A 77 10.36 -14.60 6.89
N CYS A 78 10.98 -13.95 5.91
CA CYS A 78 12.32 -13.38 6.03
C CYS A 78 12.26 -11.86 5.79
N VAL A 79 12.64 -11.09 6.81
CA VAL A 79 12.64 -9.63 6.76
C VAL A 79 14.05 -9.11 7.08
N PHE A 80 14.53 -8.15 6.28
CA PHE A 80 15.78 -7.45 6.51
C PHE A 80 15.47 -5.99 6.86
N THR A 81 16.02 -5.49 7.97
CA THR A 81 15.78 -4.13 8.43
C THR A 81 16.89 -3.63 9.33
N ASP A 82 17.16 -2.34 9.27
CA ASP A 82 18.03 -1.64 10.24
C ASP A 82 17.25 -1.07 11.43
N ALA A 83 15.91 -1.19 11.41
CA ALA A 83 15.08 -0.73 12.51
C ALA A 83 15.22 -1.63 13.73
N SER A 84 15.24 -1.02 14.92
CA SER A 84 15.16 -1.73 16.20
C SER A 84 13.73 -2.11 16.58
N ASN A 85 12.74 -1.48 15.97
CA ASN A 85 11.30 -1.75 16.13
C ASN A 85 10.72 -2.15 14.79
N LEU A 86 9.86 -3.16 14.77
CA LEU A 86 9.24 -3.68 13.57
C LEU A 86 7.81 -4.13 13.86
N SER A 87 6.89 -3.82 12.96
CA SER A 87 5.53 -4.36 12.94
C SER A 87 5.43 -5.44 11.86
N LEU A 88 5.19 -6.68 12.26
CA LEU A 88 5.01 -7.81 11.38
C LEU A 88 3.52 -8.10 11.24
N THR A 89 2.96 -7.92 10.04
CA THR A 89 1.55 -8.19 9.80
C THR A 89 1.37 -9.47 8.99
N TRP A 90 0.60 -10.39 9.55
CA TRP A 90 0.13 -11.58 8.87
C TRP A 90 -1.30 -11.35 8.36
N ILE A 91 -1.44 -11.34 7.04
CA ILE A 91 -2.75 -11.39 6.38
C ILE A 91 -3.12 -12.86 6.29
N ILE A 92 -4.22 -13.22 6.95
CA ILE A 92 -4.63 -14.62 7.03
C ILE A 92 -5.29 -15.01 5.70
N PRO A 93 -4.81 -16.06 5.01
CA PRO A 93 -5.44 -16.54 3.77
C PRO A 93 -6.89 -16.96 4.00
N ASP A 94 -7.73 -16.85 2.96
CA ASP A 94 -9.17 -17.12 3.07
C ASP A 94 -9.48 -18.54 3.56
N ASP A 95 -8.79 -19.53 3.02
CA ASP A 95 -8.91 -20.93 3.40
C ASP A 95 -8.47 -21.21 4.85
N VAL A 96 -7.56 -20.39 5.38
CA VAL A 96 -7.11 -20.49 6.77
C VAL A 96 -8.11 -19.80 7.70
N LYS A 97 -8.50 -18.54 7.40
CA LYS A 97 -9.39 -17.78 8.29
C LYS A 97 -10.77 -18.40 8.49
N GLU A 98 -11.27 -19.13 7.47
CA GLU A 98 -12.54 -19.88 7.56
C GLU A 98 -12.44 -21.12 8.47
N ASN A 99 -11.22 -21.54 8.81
CA ASN A 99 -10.94 -22.75 9.58
C ASN A 99 -10.23 -22.50 10.91
N ILE A 100 -9.98 -21.23 11.29
CA ILE A 100 -9.37 -20.90 12.58
C ILE A 100 -10.23 -21.41 13.73
N ASP A 101 -9.59 -22.05 14.70
CA ASP A 101 -10.19 -22.41 15.98
C ASP A 101 -9.98 -21.27 16.98
N ASN A 102 -11.02 -20.46 17.22
CA ASN A 102 -10.97 -19.32 18.15
C ASN A 102 -10.72 -19.71 19.62
N ASN A 103 -10.81 -20.99 19.96
CA ASN A 103 -10.42 -21.51 21.29
C ASN A 103 -8.95 -21.95 21.35
N GLY A 104 -8.24 -21.86 20.23
CA GLY A 104 -6.82 -22.18 20.12
C GLY A 104 -5.91 -20.98 20.24
N ASP A 105 -4.71 -21.10 19.66
CA ASP A 105 -3.64 -20.12 19.77
C ASP A 105 -3.26 -19.53 18.40
N LEU A 106 -2.83 -18.25 18.41
CA LEU A 106 -1.94 -17.67 17.38
C LEU A 106 -0.48 -17.88 17.79
N MET A 107 0.41 -17.89 16.82
CA MET A 107 1.84 -18.02 17.02
C MET A 107 2.63 -16.98 16.22
N LEU A 108 3.65 -16.40 16.87
CA LEU A 108 4.81 -15.81 16.24
C LEU A 108 6.01 -16.70 16.53
N GLY A 109 6.61 -17.26 15.48
CA GLY A 109 7.87 -18.03 15.56
C GLY A 109 9.06 -17.16 15.17
N PHE A 110 10.22 -17.42 15.78
CA PHE A 110 11.47 -16.72 15.54
C PHE A 110 12.60 -17.75 15.47
N TRP A 111 13.19 -17.95 14.28
CA TRP A 111 14.22 -18.97 14.06
C TRP A 111 15.63 -18.40 14.06
N TRP A 112 15.82 -17.29 13.36
CA TRP A 112 17.08 -16.58 13.27
C TRP A 112 16.89 -15.08 13.28
N SER A 113 17.92 -14.40 13.79
CA SER A 113 18.13 -12.97 13.65
C SER A 113 19.62 -12.68 13.77
N ASP A 114 20.08 -11.53 13.31
CA ASP A 114 21.40 -11.00 13.63
C ASP A 114 21.47 -10.54 15.09
N GLN A 115 20.33 -10.38 15.73
CA GLN A 115 20.17 -10.12 17.16
C GLN A 115 19.91 -11.43 17.93
N GLY A 116 20.37 -11.50 19.15
CA GLY A 116 20.19 -12.65 20.04
C GLY A 116 18.76 -12.81 20.57
N SER A 117 17.97 -11.74 20.58
CA SER A 117 16.59 -11.75 21.08
C SER A 117 15.74 -10.66 20.46
N ILE A 118 14.43 -10.90 20.48
CA ILE A 118 13.39 -9.92 20.18
C ILE A 118 12.38 -9.90 21.34
N THR A 119 11.70 -8.79 21.52
CA THR A 119 10.60 -8.65 22.46
C THR A 119 9.32 -8.40 21.68
N LEU A 120 8.28 -9.18 21.96
CA LEU A 120 6.94 -8.90 21.47
C LEU A 120 6.33 -7.84 22.40
N ASP A 121 6.06 -6.66 21.87
CA ASP A 121 5.53 -5.53 22.64
C ASP A 121 4.00 -5.49 22.61
N LYS A 122 3.41 -5.78 21.45
CA LYS A 122 1.96 -5.68 21.23
C LYS A 122 1.50 -6.65 20.14
N VAL A 123 0.27 -7.14 20.29
CA VAL A 123 -0.46 -7.83 19.24
C VAL A 123 -1.76 -7.09 18.96
N SER A 124 -2.02 -6.81 17.71
CA SER A 124 -3.24 -6.16 17.24
C SER A 124 -3.91 -7.05 16.19
N VAL A 125 -5.23 -7.11 16.20
CA VAL A 125 -5.99 -7.90 15.24
C VAL A 125 -7.06 -7.08 14.54
N ARG A 126 -7.32 -7.44 13.28
CA ARG A 126 -8.50 -7.03 12.54
C ARG A 126 -9.38 -8.27 12.33
N TYR A 127 -10.65 -8.15 12.58
CA TYR A 127 -11.62 -9.25 12.45
C TYR A 127 -12.97 -8.73 11.93
N SER A 128 -13.77 -9.62 11.35
CA SER A 128 -15.17 -9.37 11.03
C SER A 128 -16.04 -10.08 12.06
N ASN A 129 -17.13 -9.42 12.48
CA ASN A 129 -18.12 -10.04 13.33
C ASN A 129 -19.22 -10.71 12.50
N SER A 130 -20.06 -11.54 13.15
CA SER A 130 -21.16 -12.27 12.50
C SER A 130 -22.21 -11.37 11.83
N THR A 131 -22.16 -10.05 12.04
CA THR A 131 -23.03 -9.05 11.37
C THR A 131 -22.41 -8.44 10.13
N GLY A 132 -21.19 -8.86 9.73
CA GLY A 132 -20.47 -8.39 8.54
C GLY A 132 -19.77 -7.04 8.71
N ALA A 133 -19.78 -6.44 9.90
CA ALA A 133 -19.01 -5.23 10.17
C ALA A 133 -17.57 -5.58 10.54
N THR A 134 -16.60 -4.96 9.85
CA THR A 134 -15.19 -5.12 10.21
C THR A 134 -14.81 -4.18 11.35
N THR A 135 -14.27 -4.72 12.43
CA THR A 135 -13.85 -3.95 13.60
C THR A 135 -12.34 -4.08 13.81
N THR A 136 -11.68 -2.96 14.07
CA THR A 136 -10.29 -2.94 14.51
C THR A 136 -10.27 -2.63 16.00
N THR A 137 -9.71 -3.50 16.83
CA THR A 137 -9.53 -3.24 18.25
C THR A 137 -8.10 -2.81 18.52
N GLU A 138 -7.97 -1.57 19.00
CA GLU A 138 -6.74 -1.12 19.67
C GLU A 138 -6.87 -1.35 21.18
N PRO A 139 -5.80 -1.69 21.91
CA PRO A 139 -5.84 -1.83 23.34
C PRO A 139 -6.10 -0.45 24.00
N LYS A 140 -7.15 -0.36 24.81
CA LYS A 140 -7.34 0.82 25.69
C LYS A 140 -6.29 0.78 26.78
N SER A 141 -5.44 1.83 26.82
CA SER A 141 -4.52 2.07 27.93
C SER A 141 -5.30 2.35 29.22
N ASN A 142 -5.03 1.60 30.29
CA ASN A 142 -5.36 2.05 31.64
C ASN A 142 -4.27 3.04 32.07
N GLU A 143 -4.68 4.27 32.39
CA GLU A 143 -3.85 5.24 33.09
C GLU A 143 -3.58 4.76 34.52
N GLU A 144 -2.31 4.51 34.84
CA GLU A 144 -1.74 4.74 36.16
C GLU A 144 -0.46 5.55 35.96
N GLU A 145 -0.45 6.71 36.60
CA GLU A 145 0.66 7.68 36.59
C GLU A 145 1.95 7.10 37.13
N SER A 146 3.04 7.18 36.37
CA SER A 146 4.33 7.57 36.92
C SER A 146 5.22 8.15 35.81
N GLY A 147 5.72 9.35 36.07
CA GLY A 147 6.33 10.24 35.11
C GLY A 147 7.63 9.77 34.48
N GLY A 148 7.82 10.14 33.26
CA GLY A 148 9.09 10.09 32.53
C GLY A 148 8.87 10.21 31.01
N GLY A 149 9.10 11.41 30.49
CA GLY A 149 9.48 11.70 29.12
C GLY A 149 8.44 11.34 28.03
N GLU A 150 7.57 12.28 27.71
CA GLU A 150 6.71 12.23 26.53
C GLU A 150 7.53 12.07 25.25
N VAL A 151 7.43 10.92 24.62
CA VAL A 151 7.53 10.81 23.17
C VAL A 151 6.10 10.73 22.68
N ALA A 152 5.63 11.79 21.99
CA ALA A 152 4.28 11.91 21.48
C ALA A 152 3.93 10.71 20.61
N ALA A 153 3.03 9.86 21.11
CA ALA A 153 2.32 8.90 20.29
C ALA A 153 1.45 9.72 19.32
N VAL A 154 1.72 9.63 18.03
CA VAL A 154 0.85 10.20 17.01
C VAL A 154 -0.41 9.34 16.94
N SER A 155 -1.36 9.58 17.83
CA SER A 155 -2.76 9.19 17.65
C SER A 155 -3.40 10.22 16.71
N GLY A 156 -3.04 10.17 15.44
CA GLY A 156 -3.68 10.99 14.42
C GLY A 156 -4.89 10.25 13.87
N SER A 157 -6.10 10.75 14.16
CA SER A 157 -7.24 10.53 13.28
C SER A 157 -6.77 10.88 11.85
N THR A 158 -7.19 10.10 10.84
CA THR A 158 -6.97 10.46 9.44
C THR A 158 -7.41 11.91 9.26
N PRO A 159 -6.55 12.82 8.76
CA PRO A 159 -6.90 14.22 8.64
C PRO A 159 -8.16 14.39 7.79
N THR A 160 -9.02 15.32 8.15
CA THR A 160 -10.19 15.69 7.34
C THR A 160 -9.74 16.30 6.01
N LYS A 161 -10.64 16.33 5.04
CA LYS A 161 -10.40 16.97 3.74
C LYS A 161 -9.97 18.43 3.91
N GLU A 162 -10.61 19.17 4.81
CA GLU A 162 -10.31 20.56 5.12
C GLU A 162 -8.90 20.72 5.71
N GLU A 163 -8.50 19.83 6.61
CA GLU A 163 -7.17 19.85 7.21
C GLU A 163 -6.08 19.55 6.17
N VAL A 164 -6.31 18.57 5.29
CA VAL A 164 -5.38 18.25 4.21
C VAL A 164 -5.26 19.39 3.20
N ASN A 165 -6.38 19.99 2.81
CA ASN A 165 -6.39 21.12 1.87
C ASN A 165 -5.78 22.41 2.45
N ALA A 166 -5.67 22.53 3.78
CA ALA A 166 -4.98 23.62 4.43
C ALA A 166 -3.45 23.42 4.50
N MET A 167 -2.94 22.23 4.19
CA MET A 167 -1.50 21.94 4.21
C MET A 167 -0.80 22.59 3.04
N SER A 168 0.40 23.10 3.30
CA SER A 168 1.33 23.47 2.21
C SER A 168 1.90 22.21 1.53
N SER A 169 2.38 22.38 0.29
CA SER A 169 3.05 21.28 -0.43
C SER A 169 4.24 20.69 0.36
N ALA A 170 4.97 21.53 1.10
CA ALA A 170 6.07 21.07 1.95
C ALA A 170 5.57 20.15 3.08
N GLN A 171 4.45 20.49 3.72
CA GLN A 171 3.85 19.64 4.76
C GLN A 171 3.32 18.32 4.18
N ILE A 172 2.73 18.34 2.98
CA ILE A 172 2.30 17.12 2.29
C ILE A 172 3.50 16.21 2.01
N VAL A 173 4.59 16.77 1.46
CA VAL A 173 5.82 16.01 1.18
C VAL A 173 6.44 15.45 2.47
N GLU A 174 6.45 16.20 3.56
CA GLU A 174 6.92 15.75 4.87
C GLU A 174 6.08 14.60 5.44
N ASN A 175 4.77 14.61 5.17
CA ASN A 175 3.86 13.55 5.58
C ASN A 175 4.02 12.26 4.77
N ILE A 176 4.46 12.33 3.50
CA ILE A 176 4.75 11.14 2.67
C ILE A 176 6.07 10.53 3.16
N ARG A 177 5.99 9.33 3.75
CA ARG A 177 7.14 8.64 4.33
C ARG A 177 7.68 7.55 3.44
N VAL A 178 6.84 6.63 3.03
CA VAL A 178 7.19 5.50 2.16
C VAL A 178 6.03 5.21 1.22
N GLY A 179 6.35 5.09 -0.07
CA GLY A 179 5.38 4.80 -1.12
C GLY A 179 5.59 3.44 -1.76
N TRP A 180 4.52 2.88 -2.30
CA TRP A 180 4.53 1.70 -3.14
C TRP A 180 4.01 2.04 -4.53
N ASN A 181 4.58 1.43 -5.58
CA ASN A 181 4.18 1.66 -6.97
C ASN A 181 3.36 0.47 -7.49
N LEU A 182 2.11 0.71 -7.86
CA LEU A 182 1.23 -0.27 -8.49
C LEU A 182 1.57 -0.37 -9.99
N GLY A 183 2.76 -0.88 -10.31
CA GLY A 183 3.23 -1.01 -11.69
C GLY A 183 2.76 -2.29 -12.37
N ASN A 184 2.84 -2.31 -13.70
CA ASN A 184 2.44 -3.41 -14.57
C ASN A 184 0.96 -3.81 -14.44
N THR A 185 0.11 -2.83 -14.18
CA THR A 185 -1.34 -2.97 -14.07
C THR A 185 -2.04 -1.96 -14.99
N MET A 186 -2.45 -0.80 -14.47
CA MET A 186 -3.10 0.24 -15.28
C MET A 186 -2.15 0.92 -16.30
N ASP A 187 -0.86 0.71 -16.15
CA ASP A 187 0.18 1.14 -17.09
C ASP A 187 0.47 0.13 -18.21
N SER A 188 -0.09 -1.08 -18.18
CA SER A 188 0.14 -2.04 -19.26
C SER A 188 -0.50 -1.58 -20.57
N TYR A 189 0.19 -1.84 -21.67
CA TYR A 189 -0.24 -1.49 -23.04
C TYR A 189 0.24 -2.54 -24.04
N ASN A 190 -0.29 -2.50 -25.26
CA ASN A 190 0.05 -3.39 -26.37
C ASN A 190 -0.01 -4.87 -25.96
N THR A 191 -1.08 -5.23 -25.25
CA THR A 191 -1.28 -6.59 -24.77
C THR A 191 -2.23 -7.35 -25.69
N SER A 192 -2.10 -8.69 -25.72
CA SER A 192 -3.07 -9.56 -26.39
C SER A 192 -4.27 -9.91 -25.48
N SER A 193 -4.24 -9.47 -24.22
CA SER A 193 -5.32 -9.67 -23.26
C SER A 193 -6.51 -8.78 -23.61
N SER A 194 -7.73 -9.29 -23.41
CA SER A 194 -8.95 -8.48 -23.46
C SER A 194 -9.11 -7.57 -22.23
N ASP A 195 -8.33 -7.79 -21.18
CA ASP A 195 -8.24 -6.98 -19.98
C ASP A 195 -6.82 -6.43 -19.87
N THR A 196 -6.65 -5.15 -20.21
CA THR A 196 -5.35 -4.49 -20.24
C THR A 196 -4.71 -4.46 -18.84
N GLU A 197 -5.51 -4.28 -17.78
CA GLU A 197 -5.01 -4.27 -16.39
C GLU A 197 -4.21 -5.53 -16.03
N THR A 198 -4.56 -6.67 -16.61
CA THR A 198 -3.88 -7.96 -16.34
C THR A 198 -2.93 -8.39 -17.45
N GLY A 199 -2.81 -7.55 -18.48
CA GLY A 199 -2.11 -7.89 -19.72
C GLY A 199 -0.63 -8.22 -19.58
N TRP A 200 0.04 -7.67 -18.56
CA TRP A 200 1.45 -7.94 -18.24
C TRP A 200 1.63 -8.93 -17.08
N GLY A 201 0.58 -9.69 -16.73
CA GLY A 201 0.67 -10.83 -15.85
C GLY A 201 0.38 -10.55 -14.38
N ASN A 202 0.11 -9.30 -14.01
CA ASN A 202 -0.36 -8.98 -12.66
C ASN A 202 -1.85 -9.37 -12.50
N PRO A 203 -2.28 -9.74 -11.30
CA PRO A 203 -3.69 -9.96 -11.03
C PRO A 203 -4.47 -8.63 -11.07
N LYS A 204 -5.77 -8.71 -11.26
CA LYS A 204 -6.66 -7.56 -11.15
C LYS A 204 -6.55 -6.94 -9.74
N THR A 205 -6.36 -5.64 -9.68
CA THR A 205 -6.19 -4.92 -8.40
C THR A 205 -7.48 -4.96 -7.58
N THR A 206 -7.38 -5.29 -6.31
CA THR A 206 -8.51 -5.34 -5.37
C THR A 206 -8.30 -4.42 -4.18
N GLN A 207 -9.40 -4.06 -3.49
CA GLN A 207 -9.32 -3.33 -2.22
C GLN A 207 -8.38 -4.04 -1.23
N ALA A 208 -8.49 -5.37 -1.10
CA ALA A 208 -7.67 -6.15 -0.18
C ALA A 208 -6.15 -6.04 -0.45
N MET A 209 -5.75 -5.92 -1.73
CA MET A 209 -4.33 -5.69 -2.08
C MET A 209 -3.84 -4.32 -1.60
N ILE A 210 -4.65 -3.28 -1.78
CA ILE A 210 -4.30 -1.92 -1.32
C ILE A 210 -4.35 -1.83 0.20
N ASP A 211 -5.29 -2.53 0.84
CA ASP A 211 -5.32 -2.67 2.31
C ASP A 211 -4.02 -3.31 2.83
N ALA A 212 -3.52 -4.35 2.15
CA ALA A 212 -2.26 -4.99 2.49
C ALA A 212 -1.07 -4.04 2.38
N VAL A 213 -1.03 -3.21 1.34
CA VAL A 213 0.01 -2.17 1.18
C VAL A 213 -0.02 -1.18 2.34
N GLN A 214 -1.20 -0.68 2.72
CA GLN A 214 -1.35 0.21 3.87
C GLN A 214 -0.91 -0.48 5.17
N GLN A 215 -1.33 -1.72 5.38
CA GLN A 215 -1.00 -2.50 6.58
C GLN A 215 0.50 -2.82 6.69
N ALA A 216 1.19 -2.91 5.54
CA ALA A 216 2.65 -3.03 5.51
C ALA A 216 3.39 -1.73 5.90
N GLY A 217 2.65 -0.65 6.23
CA GLY A 217 3.19 0.62 6.69
C GLY A 217 3.44 1.65 5.60
N PHE A 218 3.09 1.35 4.35
CA PHE A 218 3.12 2.34 3.27
C PHE A 218 2.01 3.38 3.50
N ASN A 219 2.33 4.64 3.25
CA ASN A 219 1.36 5.73 3.37
C ASN A 219 1.18 6.51 2.06
N ALA A 220 1.77 6.02 0.98
CA ALA A 220 1.56 6.53 -0.37
C ALA A 220 1.52 5.38 -1.38
N VAL A 221 0.71 5.53 -2.42
CA VAL A 221 0.65 4.62 -3.58
C VAL A 221 0.74 5.44 -4.85
N ARG A 222 1.69 5.10 -5.73
CA ARG A 222 1.70 5.63 -7.10
C ARG A 222 0.96 4.65 -7.99
N ILE A 223 0.01 5.15 -8.75
CA ILE A 223 -0.83 4.40 -9.70
C ILE A 223 -0.45 4.87 -11.10
N PRO A 224 0.49 4.20 -11.77
CA PRO A 224 0.82 4.50 -13.15
C PRO A 224 -0.33 4.10 -14.08
N VAL A 225 -0.68 4.96 -15.04
CA VAL A 225 -1.77 4.73 -15.98
C VAL A 225 -1.35 5.11 -17.39
N THR A 226 -1.56 4.20 -18.34
CA THR A 226 -1.45 4.46 -19.77
C THR A 226 -2.84 4.78 -20.33
N TRP A 227 -2.97 5.91 -21.00
CA TRP A 227 -4.25 6.43 -21.45
C TRP A 227 -4.50 6.27 -22.97
N GLY A 228 -3.42 6.27 -23.77
CA GLY A 228 -3.50 6.37 -25.22
C GLY A 228 -4.28 5.23 -25.88
N GLU A 229 -4.21 4.01 -25.37
CA GLU A 229 -4.99 2.86 -25.90
C GLU A 229 -6.45 2.88 -25.43
N HIS A 230 -6.78 3.73 -24.47
CA HIS A 230 -8.12 3.87 -23.89
C HIS A 230 -8.78 5.21 -24.26
N MET A 231 -8.43 5.74 -25.42
CA MET A 231 -9.02 6.96 -25.95
C MET A 231 -9.63 6.69 -27.34
N SER A 232 -10.79 7.28 -27.58
CA SER A 232 -11.38 7.36 -28.93
C SER A 232 -10.62 8.35 -29.82
N ALA A 233 -10.92 8.32 -31.11
CA ALA A 233 -10.23 9.16 -32.12
C ALA A 233 -10.41 10.69 -31.87
N ASP A 234 -11.43 11.11 -31.15
CA ASP A 234 -11.64 12.50 -30.74
C ASP A 234 -10.96 12.86 -29.43
N GLY A 235 -10.20 11.92 -28.84
CA GLY A 235 -9.45 12.09 -27.60
C GLY A 235 -10.28 11.93 -26.32
N THR A 236 -11.52 11.43 -26.42
CA THR A 236 -12.33 11.11 -25.24
C THR A 236 -11.80 9.83 -24.59
N ILE A 237 -11.52 9.87 -23.31
CA ILE A 237 -11.11 8.68 -22.53
C ILE A 237 -12.31 7.75 -22.39
N ASP A 238 -12.08 6.45 -22.55
CA ASP A 238 -13.09 5.42 -22.34
C ASP A 238 -13.64 5.51 -20.91
N GLY A 239 -14.97 5.56 -20.79
CA GLY A 239 -15.64 5.75 -19.50
C GLY A 239 -15.44 4.57 -18.53
N ASP A 240 -15.39 3.34 -19.05
CA ASP A 240 -15.14 2.15 -18.21
C ASP A 240 -13.70 2.13 -17.70
N TRP A 241 -12.73 2.58 -18.54
CA TRP A 241 -11.35 2.73 -18.12
C TRP A 241 -11.20 3.82 -17.04
N MET A 242 -11.76 5.01 -17.25
CA MET A 242 -11.74 6.07 -16.24
C MET A 242 -12.39 5.62 -14.92
N ALA A 243 -13.54 4.94 -15.01
CA ALA A 243 -14.22 4.41 -13.83
C ALA A 243 -13.36 3.38 -13.09
N ARG A 244 -12.61 2.52 -13.83
CA ARG A 244 -11.70 1.54 -13.21
C ARG A 244 -10.49 2.20 -12.57
N VAL A 245 -9.88 3.19 -13.20
CA VAL A 245 -8.80 3.99 -12.60
C VAL A 245 -9.29 4.64 -11.31
N LYS A 246 -10.48 5.24 -11.36
CA LYS A 246 -11.08 5.87 -10.18
C LYS A 246 -11.33 4.88 -9.05
N GLU A 247 -11.83 3.69 -9.35
CA GLU A 247 -12.07 2.64 -8.36
C GLU A 247 -10.76 2.26 -7.62
N ILE A 248 -9.64 2.13 -8.34
CA ILE A 248 -8.34 1.83 -7.74
C ILE A 248 -7.79 3.01 -6.93
N VAL A 249 -7.97 4.24 -7.42
CA VAL A 249 -7.65 5.45 -6.65
C VAL A 249 -8.47 5.49 -5.35
N ASP A 250 -9.77 5.19 -5.42
CA ASP A 250 -10.66 5.15 -4.27
C ASP A 250 -10.20 4.12 -3.22
N TYR A 251 -9.71 2.95 -3.62
CA TYR A 251 -9.15 1.95 -2.70
C TYR A 251 -8.04 2.53 -1.82
N ALA A 252 -7.12 3.28 -2.43
CA ALA A 252 -6.01 3.89 -1.70
C ALA A 252 -6.44 5.14 -0.92
N TYR A 253 -7.25 6.00 -1.54
CA TYR A 253 -7.70 7.25 -0.94
C TYR A 253 -8.59 7.03 0.31
N GLN A 254 -9.50 6.06 0.27
CA GLN A 254 -10.35 5.70 1.41
C GLN A 254 -9.55 5.11 2.57
N ASN A 255 -8.42 4.49 2.28
CA ASN A 255 -7.45 4.03 3.29
C ASN A 255 -6.60 5.18 3.88
N GLY A 256 -6.83 6.42 3.45
CA GLY A 256 -6.08 7.59 3.91
C GLY A 256 -4.66 7.70 3.33
N LEU A 257 -4.35 6.93 2.28
CA LEU A 257 -3.05 6.99 1.60
C LEU A 257 -2.96 8.24 0.72
N TYR A 258 -1.74 8.76 0.55
CA TYR A 258 -1.42 9.66 -0.55
C TYR A 258 -1.41 8.87 -1.86
N VAL A 259 -2.01 9.41 -2.90
CA VAL A 259 -2.10 8.77 -4.22
C VAL A 259 -1.41 9.64 -5.25
N ILE A 260 -0.51 9.07 -6.04
CA ILE A 260 0.11 9.73 -7.18
C ILE A 260 -0.44 9.09 -8.45
N LEU A 261 -1.16 9.86 -9.25
CA LEU A 261 -1.74 9.44 -10.52
C LEU A 261 -1.04 10.14 -11.68
N ASN A 262 -0.71 9.41 -12.75
CA ASN A 262 0.07 9.96 -13.85
C ASN A 262 -0.42 9.58 -15.27
N VAL A 263 0.30 10.10 -16.26
CA VAL A 263 0.35 9.63 -17.65
C VAL A 263 1.64 8.84 -17.81
N HIS A 264 1.56 7.50 -18.08
CA HIS A 264 2.72 6.61 -17.91
C HIS A 264 3.40 6.22 -19.22
N HIS A 265 2.99 5.16 -19.89
CA HIS A 265 3.65 4.66 -21.11
C HIS A 265 3.09 5.27 -22.43
N ASP A 266 2.50 6.42 -22.35
CA ASP A 266 2.00 7.19 -23.50
C ASP A 266 3.14 7.69 -24.41
N ASP A 267 4.38 7.68 -23.91
CA ASP A 267 5.61 7.88 -24.68
C ASP A 267 5.83 6.79 -25.77
N ALA A 268 5.29 5.60 -25.59
CA ALA A 268 5.30 4.55 -26.59
C ALA A 268 4.13 4.66 -27.60
N LEU A 269 3.17 5.53 -27.39
CA LEU A 269 1.94 5.61 -28.16
C LEU A 269 1.83 6.92 -28.96
N TRP A 270 1.78 8.06 -28.30
CA TRP A 270 1.55 9.35 -28.95
C TRP A 270 2.53 10.45 -28.50
N LEU A 271 3.11 10.36 -27.32
CA LEU A 271 3.97 11.37 -26.72
C LEU A 271 5.40 11.21 -27.25
N THR A 272 5.87 12.17 -28.07
CA THR A 272 7.24 12.18 -28.57
C THR A 272 7.82 13.58 -28.44
N PRO A 273 8.76 13.85 -27.52
CA PRO A 273 9.21 15.19 -27.21
C PRO A 273 10.16 15.77 -28.29
N THR A 274 9.58 16.06 -29.46
CA THR A 274 10.22 16.73 -30.60
C THR A 274 9.42 17.98 -31.00
N LYS A 275 10.08 18.97 -31.64
CA LYS A 275 9.40 20.22 -32.00
C LYS A 275 8.26 20.08 -32.96
N ASP A 276 8.33 19.14 -33.89
CA ASP A 276 7.30 18.88 -34.87
C ASP A 276 6.06 18.21 -34.23
N LYS A 277 6.20 17.61 -33.05
CA LYS A 277 5.12 16.98 -32.26
C LYS A 277 4.56 17.87 -31.17
N LEU A 278 5.28 18.94 -30.78
CA LEU A 278 4.92 19.74 -29.60
C LEU A 278 3.44 20.17 -29.58
N ASP A 279 2.91 20.69 -30.67
CA ASP A 279 1.53 21.20 -30.69
C ASP A 279 0.50 20.06 -30.55
N SER A 280 0.71 18.93 -31.23
CA SER A 280 -0.16 17.75 -31.13
C SER A 280 -0.11 17.12 -29.75
N ASP A 281 1.08 16.93 -29.21
CA ASP A 281 1.28 16.28 -27.92
C ASP A 281 0.78 17.16 -26.77
N LYS A 282 0.99 18.47 -26.89
CA LYS A 282 0.41 19.45 -25.97
C LYS A 282 -1.12 19.42 -25.96
N ALA A 283 -1.75 19.35 -27.14
CA ALA A 283 -3.19 19.27 -27.24
C ALA A 283 -3.73 17.98 -26.61
N THR A 284 -3.09 16.84 -26.89
CA THR A 284 -3.47 15.53 -26.32
C THR A 284 -3.29 15.51 -24.81
N LEU A 285 -2.13 15.93 -24.30
CA LEU A 285 -1.84 15.97 -22.87
C LEU A 285 -2.83 16.87 -22.12
N THR A 286 -3.10 18.06 -22.67
CA THR A 286 -4.09 18.99 -22.10
C THR A 286 -5.48 18.37 -22.04
N ASN A 287 -5.89 17.65 -23.09
CA ASN A 287 -7.20 17.01 -23.15
C ASN A 287 -7.33 15.87 -22.14
N ILE A 288 -6.30 15.02 -21.99
CA ILE A 288 -6.26 13.95 -20.99
C ILE A 288 -6.39 14.56 -19.58
N TRP A 289 -5.57 15.55 -19.25
CA TRP A 289 -5.57 16.15 -17.91
C TRP A 289 -6.85 16.92 -17.59
N LYS A 290 -7.52 17.51 -18.57
CA LYS A 290 -8.85 18.11 -18.36
C LYS A 290 -9.88 17.08 -17.93
N GLN A 291 -9.89 15.89 -18.55
CA GLN A 291 -10.81 14.82 -18.22
C GLN A 291 -10.49 14.23 -16.85
N ILE A 292 -9.20 14.00 -16.54
CA ILE A 292 -8.77 13.55 -15.22
C ILE A 292 -9.17 14.56 -14.13
N CYS A 293 -8.88 15.84 -14.32
CA CYS A 293 -9.25 16.87 -13.34
C CYS A 293 -10.77 16.96 -13.12
N ALA A 294 -11.58 16.79 -14.18
CA ALA A 294 -13.02 16.77 -14.05
C ALA A 294 -13.55 15.58 -13.24
N GLU A 295 -12.95 14.39 -13.43
CA GLU A 295 -13.32 13.18 -12.68
C GLU A 295 -12.93 13.26 -11.21
N PHE A 296 -11.76 13.82 -10.91
CA PHE A 296 -11.18 13.84 -9.56
C PHE A 296 -11.34 15.18 -8.82
N GLN A 297 -12.22 16.09 -9.27
CA GLN A 297 -12.39 17.43 -8.70
C GLN A 297 -12.78 17.45 -7.21
N ASP A 298 -13.38 16.39 -6.71
CA ASP A 298 -13.85 16.29 -5.32
C ASP A 298 -12.81 15.66 -4.37
N TYR A 299 -11.60 15.35 -4.83
CA TYR A 299 -10.53 14.83 -3.99
C TYR A 299 -9.78 15.98 -3.30
N ASP A 300 -9.14 15.68 -2.18
CA ASP A 300 -8.23 16.61 -1.50
C ASP A 300 -6.78 16.42 -1.93
N HIS A 301 -5.86 17.17 -1.34
CA HIS A 301 -4.45 17.17 -1.70
C HIS A 301 -3.70 15.86 -1.40
N ARG A 302 -4.38 14.81 -0.91
CA ARG A 302 -3.81 13.45 -0.90
C ARG A 302 -3.76 12.84 -2.29
N LEU A 303 -4.58 13.30 -3.23
CA LEU A 303 -4.44 12.94 -4.64
C LEU A 303 -3.51 13.93 -5.32
N ILE A 304 -2.37 13.44 -5.80
CA ILE A 304 -1.28 14.21 -6.42
C ILE A 304 -1.20 13.80 -7.90
N PHE A 305 -1.12 14.78 -8.77
CA PHE A 305 -0.99 14.56 -10.20
C PHE A 305 0.47 14.67 -10.66
N GLU A 306 0.93 13.67 -11.40
CA GLU A 306 2.25 13.60 -12.03
C GLU A 306 2.07 13.69 -13.56
N GLY A 307 2.56 14.74 -14.17
CA GLY A 307 2.26 15.12 -15.55
C GLY A 307 2.54 14.05 -16.60
N MET A 308 3.71 13.44 -16.53
CA MET A 308 4.21 12.43 -17.48
C MET A 308 5.27 11.57 -16.82
N ASN A 309 5.31 10.26 -17.17
CA ASN A 309 6.42 9.38 -16.87
C ASN A 309 7.43 9.41 -18.03
N GLU A 310 8.71 9.40 -17.75
CA GLU A 310 9.84 9.16 -18.66
C GLU A 310 9.69 9.67 -20.11
N PRO A 311 9.25 10.92 -20.38
CA PRO A 311 9.08 11.39 -21.75
C PRO A 311 10.43 11.41 -22.47
N ARG A 312 10.57 10.63 -23.54
CA ARG A 312 11.81 10.45 -24.28
C ARG A 312 11.55 10.24 -25.77
N VAL A 313 12.57 10.43 -26.60
CA VAL A 313 12.52 10.09 -28.03
C VAL A 313 12.99 8.65 -28.20
N ILE A 314 12.03 7.73 -28.25
CA ILE A 314 12.30 6.29 -28.36
C ILE A 314 13.11 5.99 -29.62
N GLY A 315 14.16 5.16 -29.50
CA GLY A 315 15.05 4.75 -30.59
C GLY A 315 16.09 5.79 -30.99
N SER A 316 16.15 6.95 -30.32
CA SER A 316 17.25 7.91 -30.54
C SER A 316 18.55 7.46 -29.84
N ALA A 317 19.69 8.02 -30.30
CA ALA A 317 20.99 7.75 -29.68
C ALA A 317 21.04 8.29 -28.23
N GLU A 318 20.24 9.29 -27.94
CA GLU A 318 20.20 10.02 -26.67
C GLU A 318 19.11 9.52 -25.74
N GLU A 319 18.33 8.51 -26.12
CA GLU A 319 17.18 8.00 -25.35
C GLU A 319 17.49 7.75 -23.88
N TRP A 320 18.64 7.13 -23.60
CA TRP A 320 19.05 6.75 -22.23
C TRP A 320 20.29 7.50 -21.74
N THR A 321 20.73 8.52 -22.47
CA THR A 321 21.95 9.27 -22.16
C THR A 321 21.69 10.74 -21.79
N GLY A 322 20.43 11.10 -21.54
CA GLY A 322 20.04 12.41 -21.06
C GLY A 322 19.27 13.27 -22.09
N GLY A 323 19.00 12.77 -23.30
CA GLY A 323 18.24 13.51 -24.31
C GLY A 323 19.01 14.67 -24.98
N THR A 324 18.27 15.50 -25.71
CA THR A 324 18.81 16.69 -26.44
C THR A 324 18.24 17.98 -25.85
N GLN A 325 18.87 19.14 -26.16
CA GLN A 325 18.31 20.43 -25.77
C GLN A 325 16.91 20.64 -26.37
N GLU A 326 16.65 20.15 -27.57
CA GLU A 326 15.32 20.19 -28.17
C GLU A 326 14.30 19.43 -27.35
N SER A 327 14.60 18.19 -26.94
CA SER A 327 13.70 17.40 -26.11
C SER A 327 13.45 18.03 -24.75
N TYR A 328 14.45 18.65 -24.12
CA TYR A 328 14.26 19.41 -22.88
C TYR A 328 13.31 20.59 -23.05
N ASP A 329 13.49 21.39 -24.11
CA ASP A 329 12.62 22.54 -24.37
C ASP A 329 11.16 22.09 -24.59
N VAL A 330 10.96 20.99 -25.32
CA VAL A 330 9.64 20.42 -25.58
C VAL A 330 9.02 19.84 -24.30
N ILE A 331 9.78 19.05 -23.54
CA ILE A 331 9.32 18.47 -22.26
C ILE A 331 8.93 19.59 -21.29
N ASN A 332 9.73 20.64 -21.15
CA ASN A 332 9.39 21.79 -20.31
C ASN A 332 8.10 22.47 -20.75
N ALA A 333 7.87 22.63 -22.06
CA ALA A 333 6.64 23.19 -22.59
C ALA A 333 5.42 22.30 -22.34
N LEU A 334 5.57 20.98 -22.39
CA LEU A 334 4.54 20.01 -22.06
C LEU A 334 4.21 20.00 -20.55
N TYR A 335 5.23 20.02 -19.68
CA TYR A 335 5.00 20.16 -18.23
C TYR A 335 4.34 21.50 -17.88
N GLN A 336 4.71 22.60 -18.54
CA GLN A 336 4.01 23.87 -18.33
C GLN A 336 2.54 23.77 -18.72
N ALA A 337 2.24 23.14 -19.86
CA ALA A 337 0.86 22.92 -20.29
C ALA A 337 0.06 22.05 -19.32
N PHE A 338 0.68 21.01 -18.75
CA PHE A 338 0.10 20.21 -17.68
C PHE A 338 -0.24 21.06 -16.45
N VAL A 339 0.74 21.81 -15.93
CA VAL A 339 0.54 22.68 -14.75
C VAL A 339 -0.58 23.70 -15.00
N ASP A 340 -0.57 24.38 -16.15
CA ASP A 340 -1.59 25.36 -16.52
C ASP A 340 -2.99 24.72 -16.59
N THR A 341 -3.06 23.50 -17.13
CA THR A 341 -4.31 22.75 -17.25
C THR A 341 -4.87 22.38 -15.89
N VAL A 342 -4.06 21.78 -15.02
CA VAL A 342 -4.48 21.38 -13.66
C VAL A 342 -4.91 22.61 -12.87
N ARG A 343 -4.09 23.66 -12.85
CA ARG A 343 -4.41 24.90 -12.11
C ARG A 343 -5.68 25.60 -12.61
N SER A 344 -5.93 25.62 -13.92
CA SER A 344 -7.15 26.20 -14.48
C SER A 344 -8.38 25.33 -14.27
N SER A 345 -8.21 24.06 -13.93
CA SER A 345 -9.29 23.12 -13.61
C SER A 345 -9.63 23.06 -12.11
N GLY A 346 -8.98 23.86 -11.27
CA GLY A 346 -9.26 23.94 -9.84
C GLY A 346 -8.37 23.05 -8.96
N GLY A 347 -7.28 22.49 -9.53
CA GLY A 347 -6.31 21.66 -8.83
C GLY A 347 -5.11 22.47 -8.28
#